data_0cbb5652296f4bb4fd4a5597c7e80e8d
#
_entry.id   0cbb5652296f4bb4fd4a5597c7e80e8d
#
_cell.length_a   1.000
_cell.length_b   1.000
_cell.length_c   1.000
_cell.angle_alpha   90.00
_cell.angle_beta   90.00
_cell.angle_gamma   90.00
#
_symmetry.space_group_name_H-M   'P 1'
#
loop_
_entity.id
_entity.type
_entity.pdbx_description
1 polymer ?
#
loop_
_entity_poly.entity_id
_entity_poly.type
_entity_poly.pdbx_seq_one_letter_code
_entity_poly.pdbx_strand_id
1 'polypeptide(L)'
;DGKVTAKGVGRATITAYTTGGKNVKCTVTVKGKISDSSISAIKTQSYTGKAVSPAPAVTYGGKKLVKNTDYTVSYSKNTVIGQASVKITGKGLYKGTKTVNFNIRPATVTKLKVSSTGEKSVKLSWKKVTGADSYAIYRYDNTSKKWQRIKTVKAVSFTDSGLARAKGYSYKVKAVKKTGGKEYISASYSKAVEAVTKPAKASCTAKSAGSGSIEVSWKAVGGASGYEIYSSSNGSDYVKSAKVGGSKKSAIVSGFEPYSLRMVKVRAYKTVNGKTSYGAFSQAVMVIVR
;
A
#
# COMPACT_ATOMS: atom_id res chain seq x y z
N ASP A 1 -41.55 -0.92 57.46
CA ASP A 1 -41.61 0.46 56.96
C ASP A 1 -41.80 0.61 55.44
N GLY A 2 -42.10 -0.47 54.72
CA GLY A 2 -42.52 -0.47 53.33
C GLY A 2 -41.53 0.12 52.30
N LYS A 3 -40.24 0.36 52.64
CA LYS A 3 -39.23 0.90 51.77
C LYS A 3 -38.73 -0.14 50.75
N VAL A 4 -38.90 0.15 49.44
CA VAL A 4 -38.39 -0.67 48.33
C VAL A 4 -37.06 -0.12 47.83
N THR A 5 -36.03 -0.95 47.88
CA THR A 5 -34.69 -0.56 47.39
C THR A 5 -34.37 -1.30 46.10
N ALA A 6 -34.02 -0.55 45.04
CA ALA A 6 -33.59 -1.12 43.77
C ALA A 6 -32.18 -1.76 43.88
N LYS A 7 -32.04 -3.05 43.60
CA LYS A 7 -30.76 -3.79 43.62
C LYS A 7 -30.13 -3.93 42.19
N GLY A 8 -30.92 -3.75 41.11
CA GLY A 8 -30.47 -3.93 39.75
C GLY A 8 -31.54 -3.55 38.73
N VAL A 9 -31.14 -3.55 37.46
CA VAL A 9 -32.04 -3.27 36.32
C VAL A 9 -32.97 -4.47 36.12
N GLY A 10 -34.26 -4.22 36.06
CA GLY A 10 -35.23 -5.30 35.89
C GLY A 10 -36.67 -4.85 36.18
N ARG A 11 -37.57 -5.83 36.23
CA ARG A 11 -38.95 -5.69 36.69
C ARG A 11 -39.18 -6.65 37.83
N ALA A 12 -39.86 -6.21 38.87
CA ALA A 12 -40.32 -7.03 39.99
C ALA A 12 -41.76 -6.69 40.27
N THR A 13 -42.56 -7.72 40.59
CA THR A 13 -43.93 -7.53 41.04
C THR A 13 -43.93 -7.68 42.59
N ILE A 14 -44.36 -6.64 43.26
CA ILE A 14 -44.57 -6.64 44.72
C ILE A 14 -46.05 -6.95 44.97
N THR A 15 -46.30 -7.98 45.76
CA THR A 15 -47.67 -8.36 46.15
C THR A 15 -47.84 -8.06 47.61
N ALA A 16 -48.77 -7.20 47.95
CA ALA A 16 -49.22 -6.96 49.35
C ALA A 16 -50.49 -7.76 49.65
N TYR A 17 -50.50 -8.47 50.80
CA TYR A 17 -51.60 -9.24 51.22
C TYR A 17 -52.26 -8.56 52.45
N THR A 18 -53.59 -8.51 52.47
CA THR A 18 -54.36 -8.05 53.62
C THR A 18 -54.74 -9.21 54.51
N THR A 19 -55.02 -8.95 55.77
CA THR A 19 -55.52 -9.97 56.74
C THR A 19 -56.82 -10.65 56.31
N GLY A 20 -57.58 -10.03 55.36
CA GLY A 20 -58.80 -10.60 54.80
C GLY A 20 -58.60 -11.38 53.50
N GLY A 21 -57.33 -11.78 53.13
CA GLY A 21 -57.05 -12.64 51.99
C GLY A 21 -57.03 -11.91 50.63
N LYS A 22 -57.30 -10.61 50.57
CA LYS A 22 -57.14 -9.80 49.32
C LYS A 22 -55.69 -9.48 49.06
N ASN A 23 -55.26 -9.48 47.78
CA ASN A 23 -53.94 -9.05 47.40
C ASN A 23 -53.98 -7.89 46.42
N VAL A 24 -52.95 -7.03 46.47
CA VAL A 24 -52.71 -5.94 45.53
C VAL A 24 -51.30 -6.14 44.95
N LYS A 25 -51.19 -6.03 43.64
CA LYS A 25 -49.93 -6.18 42.91
C LYS A 25 -49.48 -4.84 42.37
N CYS A 26 -48.21 -4.51 42.58
CA CYS A 26 -47.53 -3.37 42.02
C CYS A 26 -46.30 -3.83 41.25
N THR A 27 -46.17 -3.43 40.00
CA THR A 27 -44.95 -3.72 39.18
C THR A 27 -43.99 -2.56 39.28
N VAL A 28 -42.82 -2.80 39.84
CA VAL A 28 -41.71 -1.85 39.90
C VAL A 28 -40.76 -2.16 38.77
N THR A 29 -40.43 -1.14 37.97
CA THR A 29 -39.45 -1.25 36.87
C THR A 29 -38.24 -0.36 37.18
N VAL A 30 -37.09 -0.98 37.35
CA VAL A 30 -35.80 -0.29 37.51
C VAL A 30 -35.10 -0.22 36.13
N LYS A 31 -34.86 1.00 35.64
CA LYS A 31 -34.22 1.21 34.34
C LYS A 31 -32.75 1.60 34.49
N GLY A 32 -31.89 0.94 33.71
CA GLY A 32 -30.48 1.31 33.56
C GLY A 32 -30.30 2.53 32.65
N LYS A 33 -29.25 3.33 32.86
CA LYS A 33 -28.88 4.46 31.99
C LYS A 33 -27.84 4.00 31.01
N ILE A 34 -28.08 4.20 29.69
CA ILE A 34 -27.11 3.88 28.64
C ILE A 34 -25.81 4.71 28.78
N SER A 35 -25.86 5.91 29.39
CA SER A 35 -24.65 6.67 29.75
C SER A 35 -23.62 5.84 30.54
N ASP A 36 -24.09 4.95 31.38
CA ASP A 36 -23.27 4.14 32.31
C ASP A 36 -22.76 2.85 31.65
N SER A 37 -23.19 2.56 30.43
CA SER A 37 -22.74 1.38 29.68
C SER A 37 -21.29 1.54 29.18
N SER A 38 -20.57 0.45 29.13
CA SER A 38 -19.31 0.33 28.39
C SER A 38 -19.60 0.03 26.93
N ILE A 39 -18.90 0.75 26.04
CA ILE A 39 -19.02 0.56 24.59
C ILE A 39 -17.65 0.18 24.05
N SER A 40 -17.56 -0.93 23.30
CA SER A 40 -16.28 -1.34 22.71
C SER A 40 -15.76 -0.28 21.74
N ALA A 41 -14.43 -0.10 21.73
CA ALA A 41 -13.78 0.82 20.82
C ALA A 41 -14.09 0.48 19.35
N ILE A 42 -14.48 1.47 18.58
CA ILE A 42 -14.71 1.31 17.14
C ILE A 42 -13.40 1.56 16.40
N LYS A 43 -12.85 0.53 15.77
CA LYS A 43 -11.67 0.65 14.92
C LYS A 43 -11.94 1.62 13.77
N THR A 44 -10.87 2.26 13.27
CA THR A 44 -10.95 3.07 12.05
C THR A 44 -11.54 2.27 10.89
N GLN A 45 -12.53 2.83 10.23
CA GLN A 45 -13.26 2.22 9.12
C GLN A 45 -12.69 2.68 7.77
N SER A 46 -12.77 1.82 6.77
CA SER A 46 -12.42 2.17 5.38
C SER A 46 -13.66 2.61 4.61
N TYR A 47 -13.57 3.73 3.90
CA TYR A 47 -14.64 4.22 3.04
C TYR A 47 -14.73 3.39 1.75
N THR A 48 -15.93 2.93 1.43
CA THR A 48 -16.21 2.08 0.26
C THR A 48 -17.11 2.77 -0.78
N GLY A 49 -17.51 4.02 -0.54
CA GLY A 49 -18.52 4.73 -1.33
C GLY A 49 -19.93 4.59 -0.78
N LYS A 50 -20.13 3.76 0.25
CA LYS A 50 -21.42 3.50 0.91
C LYS A 50 -21.37 3.91 2.38
N ALA A 51 -22.55 3.99 3.03
CA ALA A 51 -22.65 4.22 4.46
C ALA A 51 -21.86 3.16 5.27
N VAL A 52 -21.11 3.62 6.25
CA VAL A 52 -20.28 2.80 7.15
C VAL A 52 -21.00 2.70 8.49
N SER A 53 -21.43 1.51 8.88
CA SER A 53 -22.28 1.27 10.06
C SER A 53 -21.68 0.21 10.99
N PRO A 54 -20.57 0.52 11.71
CA PRO A 54 -19.95 -0.43 12.63
C PRO A 54 -20.90 -0.73 13.79
N ALA A 55 -20.88 -1.99 14.27
CA ALA A 55 -21.71 -2.46 15.38
C ALA A 55 -20.85 -2.64 16.65
N PRO A 56 -20.68 -1.62 17.51
CA PRO A 56 -19.94 -1.77 18.74
C PRO A 56 -20.72 -2.66 19.74
N ALA A 57 -19.99 -3.43 20.54
CA ALA A 57 -20.60 -4.15 21.64
C ALA A 57 -20.95 -3.15 22.76
N VAL A 58 -22.14 -3.31 23.34
CA VAL A 58 -22.64 -2.49 24.47
C VAL A 58 -22.81 -3.40 25.68
N THR A 59 -22.24 -3.02 26.82
CA THR A 59 -22.26 -3.80 28.05
C THR A 59 -22.71 -2.92 29.21
N TYR A 60 -23.59 -3.38 30.04
CA TYR A 60 -24.08 -2.70 31.25
C TYR A 60 -23.93 -3.61 32.45
N GLY A 61 -23.22 -3.19 33.50
CA GLY A 61 -22.99 -4.00 34.71
C GLY A 61 -22.42 -5.39 34.39
N GLY A 62 -21.51 -5.52 33.43
CA GLY A 62 -20.97 -6.80 33.00
C GLY A 62 -21.85 -7.59 31.99
N LYS A 63 -23.13 -7.27 31.86
CA LYS A 63 -24.06 -7.95 30.94
C LYS A 63 -24.00 -7.32 29.56
N LYS A 64 -23.81 -8.13 28.50
CA LYS A 64 -23.91 -7.71 27.09
C LYS A 64 -25.38 -7.41 26.77
N LEU A 65 -25.62 -6.21 26.22
CA LEU A 65 -26.94 -5.77 25.77
C LEU A 65 -27.24 -6.23 24.36
N VAL A 66 -28.52 -6.44 24.06
CA VAL A 66 -29.00 -6.92 22.74
C VAL A 66 -29.56 -5.76 21.95
N LYS A 67 -29.01 -5.55 20.74
CA LYS A 67 -29.49 -4.54 19.80
C LYS A 67 -30.95 -4.81 19.42
N ASN A 68 -31.74 -3.75 19.28
CA ASN A 68 -33.18 -3.72 19.00
C ASN A 68 -34.07 -4.19 20.15
N THR A 69 -33.55 -4.87 21.19
CA THR A 69 -34.23 -5.22 22.42
C THR A 69 -33.91 -4.24 23.54
N ASP A 70 -32.62 -4.08 23.85
CA ASP A 70 -32.13 -3.25 24.96
C ASP A 70 -31.71 -1.84 24.50
N TYR A 71 -31.34 -1.70 23.23
CA TYR A 71 -30.95 -0.42 22.63
C TYR A 71 -31.15 -0.40 21.12
N THR A 72 -31.20 0.80 20.55
CA THR A 72 -31.13 1.07 19.11
C THR A 72 -29.89 1.89 18.79
N VAL A 73 -29.51 1.93 17.50
CA VAL A 73 -28.38 2.73 17.02
C VAL A 73 -28.79 3.62 15.86
N SER A 74 -28.24 4.81 15.82
CA SER A 74 -28.29 5.70 14.67
C SER A 74 -26.89 6.25 14.38
N TYR A 75 -26.61 6.60 13.12
CA TYR A 75 -25.30 7.07 12.70
C TYR A 75 -25.40 8.50 12.17
N SER A 76 -24.32 9.26 12.33
CA SER A 76 -24.16 10.58 11.76
C SER A 76 -22.83 10.69 11.05
N LYS A 77 -22.81 11.38 9.88
CA LYS A 77 -21.63 11.60 9.03
C LYS A 77 -20.92 10.30 8.60
N ASN A 78 -21.66 9.20 8.55
CA ASN A 78 -21.12 7.88 8.21
C ASN A 78 -21.09 7.55 6.71
N THR A 79 -21.47 8.51 5.86
CA THR A 79 -21.48 8.40 4.39
C THR A 79 -20.31 9.11 3.72
N VAL A 80 -19.41 9.72 4.51
CA VAL A 80 -18.26 10.49 4.02
C VAL A 80 -17.01 10.17 4.80
N ILE A 81 -15.84 10.42 4.21
CA ILE A 81 -14.56 10.32 4.90
C ILE A 81 -14.45 11.46 5.91
N GLY A 82 -14.08 11.13 7.15
CA GLY A 82 -13.97 12.07 8.24
C GLY A 82 -14.27 11.42 9.59
N GLN A 83 -14.62 12.24 10.56
CA GLN A 83 -15.10 11.78 11.86
C GLN A 83 -16.62 11.56 11.78
N ALA A 84 -17.07 10.35 12.03
CA ALA A 84 -18.46 9.93 12.14
C ALA A 84 -18.80 9.59 13.59
N SER A 85 -20.08 9.43 13.89
CA SER A 85 -20.54 9.01 15.20
C SER A 85 -21.64 7.94 15.12
N VAL A 86 -21.72 7.12 16.13
CA VAL A 86 -22.85 6.26 16.44
C VAL A 86 -23.50 6.72 17.74
N LYS A 87 -24.80 6.96 17.71
CA LYS A 87 -25.63 7.26 18.87
C LYS A 87 -26.37 5.98 19.26
N ILE A 88 -26.18 5.55 20.50
CA ILE A 88 -26.84 4.41 21.12
C ILE A 88 -27.96 4.98 21.99
N THR A 89 -29.19 4.50 21.78
CA THR A 89 -30.39 4.94 22.51
C THR A 89 -30.98 3.75 23.24
N GLY A 90 -31.15 3.86 24.55
CA GLY A 90 -31.77 2.81 25.38
C GLY A 90 -33.20 2.49 25.00
N LYS A 91 -33.56 1.22 25.07
CA LYS A 91 -34.90 0.65 24.83
C LYS A 91 -35.26 -0.33 25.92
N GLY A 92 -36.55 -0.59 26.15
CA GLY A 92 -37.02 -1.55 27.15
C GLY A 92 -36.65 -1.16 28.58
N LEU A 93 -35.76 -1.94 29.17
CA LEU A 93 -35.25 -1.71 30.53
C LEU A 93 -34.14 -0.68 30.62
N TYR A 94 -33.71 -0.09 29.47
CA TYR A 94 -32.67 0.91 29.46
C TYR A 94 -33.21 2.25 28.93
N LYS A 95 -32.63 3.36 29.40
CA LYS A 95 -33.02 4.73 29.03
C LYS A 95 -31.79 5.61 28.74
N GLY A 96 -32.04 6.76 28.09
CA GLY A 96 -31.00 7.74 27.77
C GLY A 96 -30.20 7.37 26.52
N THR A 97 -29.13 8.11 26.26
CA THR A 97 -28.31 7.96 25.06
C THR A 97 -26.83 8.04 25.39
N LYS A 98 -26.01 7.43 24.54
CA LYS A 98 -24.55 7.60 24.53
C LYS A 98 -24.04 7.68 23.09
N THR A 99 -23.17 8.63 22.82
CA THR A 99 -22.57 8.82 21.47
C THR A 99 -21.10 8.47 21.53
N VAL A 100 -20.64 7.71 20.53
CA VAL A 100 -19.24 7.33 20.34
C VAL A 100 -18.80 7.75 18.94
N ASN A 101 -17.64 8.41 18.87
CA ASN A 101 -17.05 8.82 17.60
C ASN A 101 -16.15 7.73 17.03
N PHE A 102 -16.07 7.68 15.71
CA PHE A 102 -15.11 6.83 14.97
C PHE A 102 -14.62 7.54 13.70
N ASN A 103 -13.48 7.10 13.18
CA ASN A 103 -12.91 7.68 11.98
C ASN A 103 -13.21 6.81 10.76
N ILE A 104 -13.61 7.45 9.67
CA ILE A 104 -13.69 6.88 8.33
C ILE A 104 -12.53 7.45 7.52
N ARG A 105 -11.72 6.59 6.92
CA ARG A 105 -10.54 6.95 6.13
C ARG A 105 -10.65 6.41 4.71
N PRO A 106 -9.89 6.96 3.73
CA PRO A 106 -9.79 6.35 2.42
C PRO A 106 -9.39 4.88 2.53
N ALA A 107 -9.88 4.06 1.62
CA ALA A 107 -9.45 2.67 1.51
C ALA A 107 -7.96 2.58 1.13
N THR A 108 -7.35 1.44 1.40
CA THR A 108 -5.97 1.16 1.01
C THR A 108 -5.81 1.18 -0.52
N VAL A 109 -4.73 1.80 -1.00
CA VAL A 109 -4.39 1.80 -2.43
C VAL A 109 -4.08 0.38 -2.89
N THR A 110 -4.69 -0.03 -4.00
CA THR A 110 -4.47 -1.34 -4.63
C THR A 110 -3.89 -1.19 -6.03
N LYS A 111 -3.38 -2.29 -6.59
CA LYS A 111 -2.80 -2.35 -7.93
C LYS A 111 -1.66 -1.34 -8.16
N LEU A 112 -0.92 -0.99 -7.09
CA LEU A 112 0.32 -0.24 -7.27
C LEU A 112 1.29 -1.08 -8.09
N LYS A 113 1.85 -0.47 -9.14
CA LYS A 113 2.84 -1.09 -10.02
C LYS A 113 3.85 -0.07 -10.52
N VAL A 114 5.03 -0.57 -10.89
CA VAL A 114 6.00 0.19 -11.69
C VAL A 114 5.55 0.11 -13.15
N SER A 115 5.24 1.25 -13.76
CA SER A 115 4.78 1.33 -15.16
C SER A 115 5.97 1.40 -16.12
N SER A 116 7.04 2.09 -15.73
CA SER A 116 8.31 2.15 -16.50
C SER A 116 9.47 2.60 -15.61
N THR A 117 10.68 2.30 -16.04
CA THR A 117 11.92 2.79 -15.44
C THR A 117 12.79 3.45 -16.50
N GLY A 118 13.35 4.61 -16.16
CA GLY A 118 14.40 5.29 -16.91
C GLY A 118 15.76 5.13 -16.24
N GLU A 119 16.76 5.83 -16.73
CA GLU A 119 18.09 5.89 -16.09
C GLU A 119 18.03 6.61 -14.73
N LYS A 120 17.25 7.67 -14.64
CA LYS A 120 17.11 8.52 -13.45
C LYS A 120 15.67 8.71 -13.01
N SER A 121 14.77 7.80 -13.40
CA SER A 121 13.36 7.93 -13.06
C SER A 121 12.66 6.58 -12.90
N VAL A 122 11.60 6.59 -12.10
CA VAL A 122 10.65 5.48 -11.92
C VAL A 122 9.24 6.03 -12.02
N LYS A 123 8.44 5.50 -12.95
CA LYS A 123 7.02 5.83 -13.07
C LYS A 123 6.17 4.78 -12.38
N LEU A 124 5.30 5.24 -11.48
CA LEU A 124 4.34 4.44 -10.73
C LEU A 124 2.93 4.68 -11.23
N SER A 125 2.05 3.70 -11.10
CA SER A 125 0.61 3.84 -11.30
C SER A 125 -0.17 2.92 -10.36
N TRP A 126 -1.42 3.29 -10.06
CA TRP A 126 -2.30 2.55 -9.15
C TRP A 126 -3.77 2.73 -9.48
N LYS A 127 -4.63 1.92 -8.83
CA LYS A 127 -6.09 2.06 -8.99
C LYS A 127 -6.60 3.26 -8.18
N LYS A 128 -7.49 4.07 -8.78
CA LYS A 128 -8.20 5.17 -8.10
C LYS A 128 -8.91 4.64 -6.85
N VAL A 129 -8.81 5.38 -5.73
CA VAL A 129 -9.52 5.09 -4.48
C VAL A 129 -10.72 6.03 -4.36
N THR A 130 -11.90 5.47 -4.17
CA THR A 130 -13.14 6.24 -4.01
C THR A 130 -13.05 7.19 -2.82
N GLY A 131 -13.44 8.45 -3.03
CA GLY A 131 -13.41 9.50 -2.00
C GLY A 131 -12.03 10.08 -1.68
N ALA A 132 -10.95 9.58 -2.27
CA ALA A 132 -9.64 10.20 -2.12
C ALA A 132 -9.48 11.44 -3.01
N ASP A 133 -8.86 12.51 -2.49
CA ASP A 133 -8.50 13.72 -3.23
C ASP A 133 -7.11 13.64 -3.83
N SER A 134 -6.23 12.89 -3.19
CA SER A 134 -4.82 12.81 -3.53
C SER A 134 -4.18 11.53 -2.98
N TYR A 135 -2.91 11.35 -3.32
CA TYR A 135 -2.12 10.18 -2.94
C TYR A 135 -0.78 10.63 -2.41
N ALA A 136 -0.41 10.15 -1.24
CA ALA A 136 0.91 10.33 -0.64
C ALA A 136 1.82 9.17 -1.08
N ILE A 137 2.91 9.52 -1.77
CA ILE A 137 3.91 8.58 -2.26
C ILE A 137 5.03 8.48 -1.22
N TYR A 138 5.40 7.25 -0.89
CA TYR A 138 6.48 6.94 0.04
C TYR A 138 7.56 6.14 -0.69
N ARG A 139 8.80 6.54 -0.48
CA ARG A 139 10.00 5.81 -0.91
C ARG A 139 10.75 5.34 0.32
N TYR A 140 11.28 4.11 0.26
CA TYR A 140 12.10 3.57 1.33
C TYR A 140 13.48 4.24 1.32
N ASP A 141 13.87 4.80 2.44
CA ASP A 141 15.21 5.36 2.64
C ASP A 141 16.10 4.31 3.29
N ASN A 142 17.12 3.86 2.55
CA ASN A 142 18.06 2.84 3.00
C ASN A 142 18.98 3.34 4.13
N THR A 143 19.17 4.64 4.29
CA THR A 143 20.00 5.24 5.34
C THR A 143 19.23 5.25 6.66
N SER A 144 18.05 5.86 6.68
CA SER A 144 17.23 5.94 7.89
C SER A 144 16.42 4.66 8.17
N LYS A 145 16.41 3.69 7.24
CA LYS A 145 15.59 2.44 7.31
C LYS A 145 14.10 2.71 7.51
N LYS A 146 13.60 3.81 6.95
CA LYS A 146 12.20 4.26 7.09
C LYS A 146 11.55 4.58 5.75
N TRP A 147 10.21 4.50 5.73
CA TRP A 147 9.40 4.97 4.63
C TRP A 147 9.20 6.48 4.74
N GLN A 148 9.76 7.24 3.80
CA GLN A 148 9.63 8.70 3.75
C GLN A 148 8.60 9.12 2.71
N ARG A 149 7.70 10.05 3.07
CA ARG A 149 6.76 10.68 2.14
C ARG A 149 7.54 11.66 1.26
N ILE A 150 7.67 11.34 -0.03
CA ILE A 150 8.44 12.13 -0.99
C ILE A 150 7.58 13.12 -1.78
N LYS A 151 6.28 12.80 -1.98
CA LYS A 151 5.36 13.66 -2.74
C LYS A 151 3.91 13.35 -2.41
N THR A 152 3.03 14.32 -2.70
CA THR A 152 1.58 14.12 -2.76
C THR A 152 1.08 14.58 -4.11
N VAL A 153 0.26 13.76 -4.79
CA VAL A 153 -0.28 14.04 -6.13
C VAL A 153 -1.78 13.75 -6.19
N LYS A 154 -2.51 14.46 -7.05
CA LYS A 154 -3.93 14.19 -7.32
C LYS A 154 -4.13 13.07 -8.34
N ALA A 155 -3.17 12.89 -9.26
CA ALA A 155 -3.21 11.85 -10.27
C ALA A 155 -3.05 10.44 -9.67
N VAL A 156 -3.46 9.43 -10.42
CA VAL A 156 -3.27 8.00 -10.09
C VAL A 156 -1.94 7.43 -10.64
N SER A 157 -1.02 8.31 -10.94
CA SER A 157 0.35 8.00 -11.35
C SER A 157 1.31 9.07 -10.85
N PHE A 158 2.59 8.71 -10.74
CA PHE A 158 3.66 9.61 -10.33
C PHE A 158 4.97 9.17 -10.96
N THR A 159 5.79 10.12 -11.39
CA THR A 159 7.16 9.87 -11.82
C THR A 159 8.11 10.44 -10.79
N ASP A 160 8.88 9.57 -10.14
CA ASP A 160 10.00 9.94 -9.29
C ASP A 160 11.22 10.16 -10.17
N SER A 161 11.80 11.36 -10.15
CA SER A 161 12.89 11.81 -11.01
C SER A 161 14.12 12.18 -10.19
N GLY A 162 15.28 12.39 -10.85
CA GLY A 162 16.52 12.74 -10.17
C GLY A 162 17.17 11.58 -9.42
N LEU A 163 16.77 10.36 -9.74
CA LEU A 163 17.28 9.16 -9.10
C LEU A 163 18.70 8.80 -9.58
N ALA A 164 19.44 8.05 -8.76
CA ALA A 164 20.70 7.46 -9.20
C ALA A 164 20.45 6.36 -10.22
N ARG A 165 21.36 6.23 -11.21
CA ARG A 165 21.36 5.14 -12.18
C ARG A 165 21.70 3.80 -11.53
N ALA A 166 21.31 2.71 -12.16
CA ALA A 166 21.64 1.34 -11.75
C ALA A 166 21.42 1.09 -10.25
N LYS A 167 20.30 1.59 -9.70
CA LYS A 167 19.98 1.51 -8.27
C LYS A 167 18.54 1.01 -8.05
N GLY A 168 18.38 0.20 -6.99
CA GLY A 168 17.06 -0.28 -6.54
C GLY A 168 16.34 0.75 -5.69
N TYR A 169 15.01 0.84 -5.85
CA TYR A 169 14.10 1.68 -5.09
C TYR A 169 12.83 0.93 -4.75
N SER A 170 12.29 1.18 -3.56
CA SER A 170 11.02 0.59 -3.12
C SER A 170 10.01 1.69 -2.83
N TYR A 171 8.74 1.47 -3.23
CA TYR A 171 7.67 2.46 -3.10
C TYR A 171 6.43 1.87 -2.46
N LYS A 172 5.72 2.71 -1.71
CA LYS A 172 4.36 2.50 -1.20
C LYS A 172 3.54 3.76 -1.42
N VAL A 173 2.22 3.61 -1.46
CA VAL A 173 1.30 4.73 -1.64
C VAL A 173 0.19 4.63 -0.59
N LYS A 174 -0.26 5.79 -0.09
CA LYS A 174 -1.46 5.94 0.73
C LYS A 174 -2.43 6.90 0.05
N ALA A 175 -3.71 6.59 0.11
CA ALA A 175 -4.76 7.51 -0.32
C ALA A 175 -5.03 8.56 0.76
N VAL A 176 -5.36 9.78 0.34
CA VAL A 176 -5.52 10.96 1.19
C VAL A 176 -6.83 11.66 0.86
N LYS A 177 -7.56 12.08 1.90
CA LYS A 177 -8.71 13.00 1.85
C LYS A 177 -8.43 14.17 2.76
N LYS A 178 -8.62 15.40 2.27
CA LYS A 178 -8.59 16.62 3.10
C LYS A 178 -10.02 17.13 3.29
N THR A 179 -10.45 17.29 4.51
CA THR A 179 -11.76 17.84 4.85
C THR A 179 -11.73 18.44 6.24
N GLY A 180 -12.45 19.57 6.44
CA GLY A 180 -12.49 20.28 7.71
C GLY A 180 -11.11 20.66 8.26
N GLY A 181 -10.17 21.08 7.40
CA GLY A 181 -8.80 21.42 7.79
C GLY A 181 -7.90 20.22 8.18
N LYS A 182 -8.44 18.99 8.18
CA LYS A 182 -7.71 17.77 8.58
C LYS A 182 -7.40 16.88 7.38
N GLU A 183 -6.28 16.15 7.47
CA GLU A 183 -5.86 15.12 6.50
C GLU A 183 -6.21 13.73 7.04
N TYR A 184 -7.07 13.01 6.32
CA TYR A 184 -7.41 11.62 6.58
C TYR A 184 -6.66 10.73 5.59
N ILE A 185 -5.74 9.93 6.09
CA ILE A 185 -4.88 9.07 5.28
C ILE A 185 -5.31 7.62 5.47
N SER A 186 -5.29 6.79 4.42
CA SER A 186 -5.60 5.36 4.53
C SER A 186 -4.80 4.71 5.66
N ALA A 187 -5.44 3.84 6.45
CA ALA A 187 -4.81 3.23 7.63
C ALA A 187 -3.55 2.46 7.24
N SER A 188 -3.64 1.66 6.18
CA SER A 188 -2.53 0.85 5.68
C SER A 188 -1.89 1.46 4.44
N TYR A 189 -0.62 1.13 4.22
CA TYR A 189 0.06 1.34 2.94
C TYR A 189 -0.45 0.34 1.90
N SER A 190 -0.29 0.67 0.62
CA SER A 190 -0.32 -0.32 -0.45
C SER A 190 0.71 -1.44 -0.21
N LYS A 191 0.60 -2.56 -0.92
CA LYS A 191 1.75 -3.47 -1.07
C LYS A 191 2.93 -2.67 -1.64
N ALA A 192 4.15 -3.01 -1.20
CA ALA A 192 5.36 -2.39 -1.73
C ALA A 192 5.61 -2.86 -3.17
N VAL A 193 6.18 -1.97 -3.99
CA VAL A 193 6.71 -2.33 -5.30
C VAL A 193 8.17 -1.93 -5.36
N GLU A 194 8.97 -2.74 -6.06
CA GLU A 194 10.38 -2.52 -6.27
C GLU A 194 10.66 -2.17 -7.72
N ALA A 195 11.56 -1.23 -7.94
CA ALA A 195 12.03 -0.79 -9.24
C ALA A 195 13.56 -0.73 -9.26
N VAL A 196 14.14 -0.96 -10.42
CA VAL A 196 15.58 -0.79 -10.65
C VAL A 196 15.72 0.21 -11.79
N THR A 197 16.40 1.33 -11.55
CA THR A 197 16.72 2.31 -12.60
C THR A 197 17.72 1.73 -13.59
N LYS A 198 17.62 2.15 -14.85
CA LYS A 198 18.49 1.64 -15.90
C LYS A 198 19.94 2.09 -15.66
N PRO A 199 20.95 1.24 -15.96
CA PRO A 199 22.31 1.68 -16.12
C PRO A 199 22.43 2.71 -17.27
N ALA A 200 23.50 3.49 -17.25
CA ALA A 200 23.83 4.35 -18.39
C ALA A 200 24.11 3.50 -19.64
N LYS A 201 24.00 4.15 -20.81
CA LYS A 201 24.41 3.58 -22.11
C LYS A 201 25.87 3.17 -22.02
N ALA A 202 26.20 1.95 -22.44
CA ALA A 202 27.58 1.52 -22.61
C ALA A 202 28.20 2.10 -23.88
N SER A 203 29.52 2.23 -23.92
CA SER A 203 30.31 2.37 -25.14
C SER A 203 30.97 1.03 -25.45
N CYS A 204 31.32 0.75 -26.68
CA CYS A 204 32.20 -0.40 -26.98
C CYS A 204 33.16 -0.12 -28.12
N THR A 205 34.25 -0.89 -28.14
CA THR A 205 35.19 -1.05 -29.25
C THR A 205 35.36 -2.53 -29.49
N ALA A 206 35.79 -2.93 -30.68
CA ALA A 206 36.04 -4.32 -31.03
C ALA A 206 37.27 -4.42 -31.95
N LYS A 207 38.03 -5.51 -31.78
CA LYS A 207 39.12 -5.89 -32.64
C LYS A 207 39.17 -7.41 -32.81
N SER A 208 39.79 -7.90 -33.86
CA SER A 208 40.08 -9.34 -34.01
C SER A 208 41.03 -9.81 -32.91
N ALA A 209 40.78 -10.99 -32.36
CA ALA A 209 41.56 -11.59 -31.29
C ALA A 209 42.15 -12.97 -31.66
N GLY A 210 42.26 -13.23 -32.98
CA GLY A 210 42.73 -14.46 -33.55
C GLY A 210 41.69 -15.15 -34.42
N SER A 211 42.02 -16.33 -34.94
CA SER A 211 41.13 -17.05 -35.84
C SER A 211 39.74 -17.30 -35.24
N GLY A 212 38.71 -16.78 -35.88
CA GLY A 212 37.31 -16.96 -35.45
C GLY A 212 36.94 -16.27 -34.17
N SER A 213 37.73 -15.27 -33.67
CA SER A 213 37.49 -14.60 -32.39
C SER A 213 37.58 -13.09 -32.46
N ILE A 214 36.82 -12.41 -31.64
CA ILE A 214 36.88 -10.94 -31.47
C ILE A 214 37.00 -10.61 -29.97
N GLU A 215 37.84 -9.61 -29.67
CA GLU A 215 37.83 -8.96 -28.35
C GLU A 215 36.94 -7.72 -28.40
N VAL A 216 35.95 -7.69 -27.54
CA VAL A 216 35.03 -6.55 -27.35
C VAL A 216 35.37 -5.88 -26.04
N SER A 217 35.65 -4.58 -26.05
CA SER A 217 36.00 -3.80 -24.85
C SER A 217 35.03 -2.65 -24.64
N TRP A 218 34.85 -2.21 -23.40
CA TRP A 218 33.95 -1.13 -23.01
C TRP A 218 34.45 -0.34 -21.82
N LYS A 219 33.94 0.90 -21.64
CA LYS A 219 34.13 1.64 -20.40
C LYS A 219 33.17 1.15 -19.31
N ALA A 220 33.68 1.08 -18.09
CA ALA A 220 32.86 0.68 -16.95
C ALA A 220 31.63 1.60 -16.78
N VAL A 221 30.46 1.01 -16.60
CA VAL A 221 29.22 1.71 -16.30
C VAL A 221 28.96 1.64 -14.80
N GLY A 222 28.89 2.79 -14.14
CA GLY A 222 28.73 2.89 -12.69
C GLY A 222 27.49 2.12 -12.20
N GLY A 223 27.71 1.26 -11.20
CA GLY A 223 26.65 0.47 -10.57
C GLY A 223 26.16 -0.75 -11.35
N ALA A 224 26.67 -1.01 -12.56
CA ALA A 224 26.29 -2.19 -13.35
C ALA A 224 26.60 -3.49 -12.60
N SER A 225 25.70 -4.48 -12.70
CA SER A 225 25.94 -5.85 -12.23
C SER A 225 26.67 -6.69 -13.28
N GLY A 226 26.64 -6.26 -14.55
CA GLY A 226 27.34 -6.90 -15.64
C GLY A 226 26.97 -6.32 -16.98
N TYR A 227 27.46 -7.02 -18.03
CA TYR A 227 27.30 -6.61 -19.41
C TYR A 227 26.84 -7.79 -20.26
N GLU A 228 26.05 -7.49 -21.28
CA GLU A 228 25.69 -8.43 -22.34
C GLU A 228 26.25 -7.92 -23.67
N ILE A 229 26.94 -8.80 -24.39
CA ILE A 229 27.51 -8.57 -25.70
C ILE A 229 26.62 -9.25 -26.73
N TYR A 230 26.30 -8.54 -27.80
CA TYR A 230 25.52 -9.02 -28.92
C TYR A 230 26.29 -8.84 -30.22
N SER A 231 26.21 -9.82 -31.11
CA SER A 231 26.79 -9.78 -32.40
C SER A 231 25.80 -10.04 -33.52
N SER A 232 26.07 -9.53 -34.69
CA SER A 232 25.28 -9.72 -35.92
C SER A 232 26.19 -9.81 -37.13
N SER A 233 25.84 -10.60 -38.14
CA SER A 233 26.52 -10.64 -39.45
C SER A 233 25.92 -9.67 -40.46
N ASN A 234 24.67 -9.25 -40.27
CA ASN A 234 23.91 -8.42 -41.22
C ASN A 234 23.50 -7.03 -40.66
N GLY A 235 23.86 -6.72 -39.40
CA GLY A 235 23.54 -5.45 -38.76
C GLY A 235 22.10 -5.32 -38.26
N SER A 236 21.24 -6.31 -38.50
CA SER A 236 19.82 -6.33 -38.09
C SER A 236 19.58 -7.38 -36.98
N ASP A 237 20.00 -8.60 -37.23
CA ASP A 237 19.71 -9.76 -36.37
C ASP A 237 20.83 -9.94 -35.34
N TYR A 238 20.65 -9.32 -34.20
CA TYR A 238 21.61 -9.39 -33.10
C TYR A 238 21.28 -10.52 -32.16
N VAL A 239 22.21 -11.47 -32.01
CA VAL A 239 22.15 -12.56 -31.01
C VAL A 239 23.07 -12.25 -29.86
N LYS A 240 22.66 -12.67 -28.64
CA LYS A 240 23.50 -12.55 -27.45
C LYS A 240 24.65 -13.53 -27.52
N SER A 241 25.87 -13.02 -27.61
CA SER A 241 27.09 -13.79 -27.77
C SER A 241 27.81 -14.04 -26.45
N ALA A 242 27.69 -13.10 -25.48
CA ALA A 242 28.29 -13.29 -24.16
C ALA A 242 27.54 -12.50 -23.09
N LYS A 243 27.67 -12.96 -21.83
CA LYS A 243 27.25 -12.27 -20.61
C LYS A 243 28.34 -12.35 -19.58
N VAL A 244 28.77 -11.21 -19.04
CA VAL A 244 29.88 -11.10 -18.10
C VAL A 244 29.53 -10.25 -16.87
N GLY A 245 30.32 -10.41 -15.80
CA GLY A 245 30.13 -9.66 -14.56
C GLY A 245 30.55 -8.19 -14.66
N GLY A 246 30.15 -7.39 -13.67
CA GLY A 246 30.31 -5.92 -13.65
C GLY A 246 31.77 -5.44 -13.55
N SER A 247 32.68 -6.26 -13.05
CA SER A 247 34.13 -5.93 -12.99
C SER A 247 34.84 -6.06 -14.32
N LYS A 248 34.29 -6.81 -15.30
CA LYS A 248 34.88 -6.99 -16.62
C LYS A 248 34.76 -5.73 -17.47
N LYS A 249 35.81 -5.44 -18.23
CA LYS A 249 35.88 -4.31 -19.20
C LYS A 249 36.12 -4.79 -20.63
N SER A 250 36.34 -6.08 -20.83
CA SER A 250 36.39 -6.77 -22.10
C SER A 250 35.91 -8.20 -22.00
N ALA A 251 35.62 -8.79 -23.15
CA ALA A 251 35.36 -10.20 -23.34
C ALA A 251 35.80 -10.66 -24.72
N ILE A 252 36.31 -11.87 -24.84
CA ILE A 252 36.54 -12.55 -26.08
C ILE A 252 35.27 -13.32 -26.45
N VAL A 253 34.83 -13.19 -27.68
CA VAL A 253 33.71 -13.95 -28.24
C VAL A 253 34.26 -14.71 -29.45
N SER A 254 34.07 -16.02 -29.43
CA SER A 254 34.61 -16.96 -30.41
C SER A 254 33.48 -17.63 -31.21
N GLY A 255 33.85 -18.43 -32.20
CA GLY A 255 32.94 -19.22 -33.03
C GLY A 255 32.41 -18.47 -34.24
N PHE A 256 33.20 -17.53 -34.72
CA PHE A 256 32.93 -16.82 -35.98
C PHE A 256 33.80 -17.39 -37.12
N GLU A 257 33.23 -17.34 -38.32
CA GLU A 257 34.01 -17.67 -39.52
C GLU A 257 35.16 -16.65 -39.72
N PRO A 258 36.39 -17.07 -39.97
CA PRO A 258 37.48 -16.17 -40.33
C PRO A 258 37.13 -15.32 -41.54
N TYR A 259 37.69 -14.12 -41.59
CA TYR A 259 37.44 -13.10 -42.64
C TYR A 259 36.01 -12.62 -42.79
N SER A 260 35.10 -13.05 -41.84
CA SER A 260 33.74 -12.57 -41.85
C SER A 260 33.60 -11.21 -41.17
N LEU A 261 32.63 -10.40 -41.65
CA LEU A 261 32.25 -9.14 -41.01
C LEU A 261 31.32 -9.40 -39.85
N ARG A 262 31.59 -8.79 -38.70
CA ARG A 262 30.71 -8.79 -37.55
C ARG A 262 30.43 -7.38 -37.06
N MET A 263 29.18 -7.16 -36.64
CA MET A 263 28.76 -5.96 -35.94
C MET A 263 28.45 -6.31 -34.49
N VAL A 264 29.06 -5.62 -33.53
CA VAL A 264 28.88 -5.88 -32.10
C VAL A 264 28.36 -4.69 -31.37
N LYS A 265 27.53 -4.95 -30.35
CA LYS A 265 27.04 -3.94 -29.42
C LYS A 265 26.99 -4.51 -28.00
N VAL A 266 27.13 -3.61 -27.02
CA VAL A 266 27.16 -3.96 -25.61
C VAL A 266 26.08 -3.17 -24.90
N ARG A 267 25.44 -3.79 -23.90
CA ARG A 267 24.62 -3.10 -22.91
C ARG A 267 24.99 -3.50 -21.51
N ALA A 268 24.93 -2.57 -20.57
CA ALA A 268 25.04 -2.86 -19.16
C ALA A 268 23.68 -3.33 -18.58
N TYR A 269 23.71 -4.16 -17.54
CA TYR A 269 22.49 -4.48 -16.76
C TYR A 269 22.74 -4.30 -15.26
N LYS A 270 21.65 -4.07 -14.52
CA LYS A 270 21.63 -4.03 -13.06
C LYS A 270 20.57 -5.00 -12.55
N THR A 271 20.98 -5.87 -11.61
CA THR A 271 20.06 -6.77 -10.88
C THR A 271 20.03 -6.39 -9.40
N VAL A 272 18.84 -6.23 -8.84
CA VAL A 272 18.59 -5.99 -7.42
C VAL A 272 17.39 -6.83 -7.01
N ASN A 273 17.51 -7.63 -5.96
CA ASN A 273 16.43 -8.49 -5.45
C ASN A 273 15.75 -9.33 -6.55
N GLY A 274 16.54 -9.92 -7.45
CA GLY A 274 16.05 -10.73 -8.58
C GLY A 274 15.45 -9.94 -9.75
N LYS A 275 15.31 -8.61 -9.64
CA LYS A 275 14.82 -7.76 -10.74
C LYS A 275 15.97 -7.20 -11.54
N THR A 276 15.93 -7.39 -12.87
CA THR A 276 16.95 -6.90 -13.78
C THR A 276 16.43 -5.73 -14.63
N SER A 277 17.24 -4.70 -14.75
CA SER A 277 17.02 -3.54 -15.64
C SER A 277 18.22 -3.39 -16.57
N TYR A 278 17.94 -3.13 -17.85
CA TYR A 278 18.96 -3.03 -18.89
C TYR A 278 19.13 -1.58 -19.34
N GLY A 279 20.39 -1.18 -19.49
CA GLY A 279 20.77 0.07 -20.17
C GLY A 279 20.51 0.01 -21.68
N ALA A 280 20.63 1.14 -22.32
CA ALA A 280 20.62 1.20 -23.77
C ALA A 280 21.87 0.51 -24.35
N PHE A 281 21.74 -0.07 -25.54
CA PHE A 281 22.88 -0.60 -26.27
C PHE A 281 23.85 0.52 -26.66
N SER A 282 25.14 0.19 -26.75
CA SER A 282 26.16 1.01 -27.42
C SER A 282 25.79 1.27 -28.88
N GLN A 283 26.50 2.17 -29.53
CA GLN A 283 26.61 2.13 -30.99
C GLN A 283 27.17 0.77 -31.42
N ALA A 284 26.72 0.27 -32.55
CA ALA A 284 27.30 -0.92 -33.15
C ALA A 284 28.71 -0.61 -33.67
N VAL A 285 29.64 -1.52 -33.46
CA VAL A 285 31.02 -1.44 -33.98
C VAL A 285 31.22 -2.59 -34.94
N MET A 286 31.76 -2.29 -36.12
CA MET A 286 32.15 -3.28 -37.13
C MET A 286 33.56 -3.79 -36.86
N VAL A 287 33.77 -5.08 -37.10
CA VAL A 287 35.07 -5.75 -36.99
C VAL A 287 35.14 -6.87 -38.01
N ILE A 288 36.27 -7.00 -38.69
CA ILE A 288 36.59 -8.17 -39.52
C ILE A 288 37.31 -9.18 -38.66
N VAL A 289 36.77 -10.39 -38.57
CA VAL A 289 37.34 -11.52 -37.84
C VAL A 289 38.57 -12.01 -38.65
N ARG A 290 39.68 -12.22 -38.00
CA ARG A 290 40.89 -12.80 -38.64
C ARG A 290 41.11 -14.21 -38.24
#